data_85a81075b29589691eda4d611f0ce69f
#
_entry.id   85a81075b29589691eda4d611f0ce69f
#
_cell.length_a   1.000
_cell.length_b   1.000
_cell.length_c   1.000
_cell.angle_alpha   90.00
_cell.angle_beta   90.00
_cell.angle_gamma   90.00
#
_symmetry.space_group_name_H-M   'P 1'
#
loop_
_entity.id
_entity.type
_entity.pdbx_description
1 polymer ?
#
loop_
_entity_poly.entity_id
_entity_poly.type
_entity_poly.pdbx_seq_one_letter_code
_entity_poly.pdbx_strand_id
1 'polypeptide(L)'
;LENLLVAQHNTLMPNVASGLLAVFGLGGHARAQTVAIDRACEWLDRINLLARADDPAGALPYGDQRRLEIARAMCTSPVLLCLDEPAAGLNPRESDALASLLKTIQADGCSILLIEHDMGVVMRISDQIVVLDHGKLIAHGDPAAIRANPAVIAAYLGESDDDDIDSPIASTSATGVAA
;
A
#
# COMPACT_ATOMS: atom_id res chain seq x y z
N LEU A 1 17.97 -5.19 1.32
CA LEU A 1 18.49 -4.01 2.03
C LEU A 1 18.84 -2.87 1.07
N GLU A 2 19.55 -3.10 -0.01
CA GLU A 2 20.07 -2.08 -0.95
C GLU A 2 18.99 -1.13 -1.48
N ASN A 3 17.79 -1.63 -1.80
CA ASN A 3 16.65 -0.82 -2.25
C ASN A 3 16.29 0.32 -1.28
N LEU A 4 16.39 0.08 0.02
CA LEU A 4 16.10 1.07 1.05
C LEU A 4 17.26 2.06 1.22
N LEU A 5 18.50 1.61 1.02
CA LEU A 5 19.68 2.49 1.07
C LEU A 5 19.72 3.44 -0.12
N VAL A 6 19.37 2.97 -1.33
CA VAL A 6 19.29 3.81 -2.53
C VAL A 6 18.27 4.95 -2.35
N ALA A 7 17.12 4.69 -1.69
CA ALA A 7 16.14 5.73 -1.42
C ALA A 7 16.67 6.86 -0.53
N GLN A 8 17.69 6.58 0.29
CA GLN A 8 18.32 7.53 1.20
C GLN A 8 19.51 8.28 0.57
N HIS A 9 19.75 8.10 -0.75
CA HIS A 9 20.92 8.66 -1.45
C HIS A 9 21.07 10.18 -1.21
N ASN A 10 19.99 10.94 -1.28
CA ASN A 10 20.05 12.40 -1.06
C ASN A 10 20.47 12.78 0.37
N THR A 11 20.19 11.93 1.35
CA THR A 11 20.61 12.11 2.75
C THR A 11 22.09 11.72 2.92
N LEU A 12 22.52 10.67 2.21
CA LEU A 12 23.90 10.17 2.27
C LEU A 12 24.88 11.04 1.49
N MET A 13 24.44 11.60 0.37
CA MET A 13 25.26 12.40 -0.55
C MET A 13 24.53 13.70 -0.94
N PRO A 14 24.41 14.69 -0.02
CA PRO A 14 23.64 15.91 -0.28
C PRO A 14 24.26 16.80 -1.36
N ASN A 15 25.55 16.63 -1.69
CA ASN A 15 26.24 17.37 -2.77
C ASN A 15 27.47 16.62 -3.29
N VAL A 16 28.01 17.08 -4.43
CA VAL A 16 29.20 16.49 -5.08
C VAL A 16 30.44 16.52 -4.18
N ALA A 17 30.58 17.57 -3.37
CA ALA A 17 31.72 17.72 -2.45
C ALA A 17 31.69 16.64 -1.34
N SER A 18 30.51 16.29 -0.83
CA SER A 18 30.37 15.19 0.15
C SER A 18 30.69 13.83 -0.47
N GLY A 19 30.38 13.61 -1.74
CA GLY A 19 30.77 12.42 -2.48
C GLY A 19 32.31 12.29 -2.63
N LEU A 20 33.00 13.38 -2.97
CA LEU A 20 34.45 13.39 -3.02
C LEU A 20 35.11 13.14 -1.66
N LEU A 21 34.60 13.77 -0.59
CA LEU A 21 35.07 13.54 0.78
C LEU A 21 34.85 12.08 1.24
N ALA A 22 33.76 11.46 0.82
CA ALA A 22 33.48 10.05 1.11
C ALA A 22 34.51 9.11 0.48
N VAL A 23 34.98 9.39 -0.76
CA VAL A 23 36.03 8.59 -1.43
C VAL A 23 37.35 8.62 -0.66
N PHE A 24 37.66 9.75 -0.01
CA PHE A 24 38.87 9.90 0.82
C PHE A 24 38.68 9.49 2.28
N GLY A 25 37.49 8.94 2.65
CA GLY A 25 37.19 8.54 4.03
C GLY A 25 37.08 9.72 5.00
N LEU A 26 36.89 10.94 4.49
CA LEU A 26 36.81 12.18 5.26
C LEU A 26 35.35 12.61 5.39
N GLY A 27 34.95 13.17 6.55
CA GLY A 27 33.68 13.90 6.65
C GLY A 27 32.46 13.12 7.10
N GLY A 28 32.55 12.24 8.09
CA GLY A 28 31.34 11.68 8.75
C GLY A 28 30.47 10.73 7.90
N HIS A 29 30.93 10.38 6.69
CA HIS A 29 30.19 9.49 5.77
C HIS A 29 29.89 8.11 6.41
N ALA A 30 30.85 7.54 7.15
CA ALA A 30 30.65 6.28 7.86
C ALA A 30 29.50 6.36 8.86
N ARG A 31 29.39 7.45 9.62
CA ARG A 31 28.27 7.64 10.57
C ARG A 31 26.94 7.81 9.85
N ALA A 32 26.88 8.57 8.76
CA ALA A 32 25.68 8.74 7.96
C ALA A 32 25.23 7.39 7.36
N GLN A 33 26.18 6.59 6.89
CA GLN A 33 25.91 5.25 6.36
C GLN A 33 25.34 4.31 7.44
N THR A 34 25.91 4.32 8.66
CA THR A 34 25.36 3.52 9.77
C THR A 34 23.92 3.90 10.07
N VAL A 35 23.62 5.21 10.19
CA VAL A 35 22.25 5.69 10.43
C VAL A 35 21.30 5.27 9.31
N ALA A 36 21.75 5.28 8.06
CA ALA A 36 20.92 4.85 6.93
C ALA A 36 20.66 3.33 6.94
N ILE A 37 21.66 2.53 7.32
CA ILE A 37 21.51 1.08 7.49
C ILE A 37 20.54 0.77 8.63
N ASP A 38 20.71 1.41 9.78
CA ASP A 38 19.85 1.21 10.95
C ASP A 38 18.39 1.51 10.60
N ARG A 39 18.13 2.62 9.91
CA ARG A 39 16.80 2.99 9.43
C ARG A 39 16.24 1.97 8.44
N ALA A 40 17.05 1.50 7.51
CA ALA A 40 16.64 0.49 6.54
C ALA A 40 16.28 -0.83 7.24
N CYS A 41 17.08 -1.26 8.22
CA CYS A 41 16.81 -2.45 9.02
C CYS A 41 15.54 -2.29 9.87
N GLU A 42 15.33 -1.13 10.48
CA GLU A 42 14.09 -0.83 11.21
C GLU A 42 12.85 -0.96 10.33
N TRP A 43 12.88 -0.42 9.10
CA TRP A 43 11.76 -0.55 8.17
C TRP A 43 11.57 -1.97 7.66
N LEU A 44 12.65 -2.73 7.41
CA LEU A 44 12.55 -4.15 7.06
C LEU A 44 11.93 -4.97 8.19
N ASP A 45 12.26 -4.66 9.45
CA ASP A 45 11.67 -5.31 10.62
C ASP A 45 10.17 -5.00 10.74
N ARG A 46 9.76 -3.74 10.60
CA ARG A 46 8.35 -3.31 10.62
C ARG A 46 7.47 -4.01 9.58
N ILE A 47 8.02 -4.38 8.43
CA ILE A 47 7.31 -5.11 7.39
C ILE A 47 7.57 -6.62 7.41
N ASN A 48 8.25 -7.13 8.44
CA ASN A 48 8.63 -8.53 8.64
C ASN A 48 9.51 -9.12 7.50
N LEU A 49 10.40 -8.31 6.95
CA LEU A 49 11.35 -8.73 5.90
C LEU A 49 12.83 -8.64 6.30
N LEU A 50 13.13 -8.37 7.58
CA LEU A 50 14.52 -8.24 8.04
C LEU A 50 15.33 -9.52 7.80
N ALA A 51 14.75 -10.70 8.02
CA ALA A 51 15.40 -11.99 7.76
C ALA A 51 15.67 -12.24 6.26
N ARG A 52 15.09 -11.45 5.37
CA ARG A 52 15.21 -11.52 3.91
C ARG A 52 15.93 -10.29 3.33
N ALA A 53 16.69 -9.56 4.17
CA ALA A 53 17.35 -8.31 3.78
C ALA A 53 18.28 -8.46 2.57
N ASP A 54 18.89 -9.62 2.40
CA ASP A 54 19.85 -9.96 1.33
C ASP A 54 19.19 -10.63 0.11
N ASP A 55 17.89 -10.96 0.19
CA ASP A 55 17.17 -11.55 -0.93
C ASP A 55 16.95 -10.51 -2.05
N PRO A 56 17.01 -10.92 -3.33
CA PRO A 56 16.57 -10.09 -4.44
C PRO A 56 15.10 -9.70 -4.28
N ALA A 57 14.79 -8.40 -4.37
CA ALA A 57 13.42 -7.90 -4.20
C ALA A 57 12.41 -8.56 -5.15
N GLY A 58 12.81 -8.88 -6.39
CA GLY A 58 11.98 -9.59 -7.36
C GLY A 58 11.68 -11.05 -7.02
N ALA A 59 12.39 -11.65 -6.05
CA ALA A 59 12.11 -13.00 -5.57
C ALA A 59 11.11 -13.04 -4.40
N LEU A 60 10.69 -11.87 -3.92
CA LEU A 60 9.68 -11.75 -2.87
C LEU A 60 8.27 -12.02 -3.43
N PRO A 61 7.34 -12.58 -2.64
CA PRO A 61 5.92 -12.56 -2.95
C PRO A 61 5.41 -11.14 -3.24
N TYR A 62 4.40 -11.01 -4.07
CA TYR A 62 3.90 -9.70 -4.54
C TYR A 62 3.49 -8.77 -3.38
N GLY A 63 2.77 -9.26 -2.39
CA GLY A 63 2.41 -8.49 -1.20
C GLY A 63 3.61 -8.01 -0.40
N ASP A 64 4.70 -8.78 -0.36
CA ASP A 64 5.96 -8.38 0.28
C ASP A 64 6.66 -7.29 -0.54
N GLN A 65 6.64 -7.38 -1.87
CA GLN A 65 7.18 -6.34 -2.75
C GLN A 65 6.46 -5.00 -2.52
N ARG A 66 5.12 -5.01 -2.43
CA ARG A 66 4.31 -3.80 -2.13
C ARG A 66 4.67 -3.18 -0.78
N ARG A 67 4.83 -3.99 0.27
CA ARG A 67 5.28 -3.50 1.58
C ARG A 67 6.71 -2.94 1.52
N LEU A 68 7.60 -3.58 0.76
CA LEU A 68 8.96 -3.11 0.55
C LEU A 68 9.00 -1.74 -0.18
N GLU A 69 8.13 -1.51 -1.17
CA GLU A 69 8.01 -0.22 -1.86
C GLU A 69 7.62 0.90 -0.88
N ILE A 70 6.66 0.64 0.02
CA ILE A 70 6.26 1.59 1.06
C ILE A 70 7.42 1.84 2.05
N ALA A 71 8.08 0.79 2.54
CA ALA A 71 9.21 0.91 3.43
C ALA A 71 10.35 1.74 2.80
N ARG A 72 10.60 1.55 1.49
CA ARG A 72 11.56 2.33 0.73
C ARG A 72 11.20 3.82 0.74
N ALA A 73 9.94 4.17 0.49
CA ALA A 73 9.49 5.55 0.55
C ALA A 73 9.64 6.13 1.97
N MET A 74 9.29 5.36 2.99
CA MET A 74 9.37 5.79 4.40
C MET A 74 10.81 6.00 4.90
N CYS A 75 11.81 5.37 4.29
CA CYS A 75 13.22 5.63 4.57
C CYS A 75 13.63 7.09 4.29
N THR A 76 12.87 7.84 3.50
CA THR A 76 13.10 9.27 3.26
C THR A 76 12.50 10.17 4.33
N SER A 77 11.79 9.61 5.33
CA SER A 77 11.05 10.34 6.37
C SER A 77 10.07 11.38 5.80
N PRO A 78 9.15 10.98 4.91
CA PRO A 78 8.22 11.91 4.28
C PRO A 78 7.20 12.43 5.30
N VAL A 79 6.75 13.68 5.13
CA VAL A 79 5.59 14.24 5.86
C VAL A 79 4.26 13.83 5.22
N LEU A 80 4.29 13.47 3.94
CA LEU A 80 3.14 13.01 3.15
C LEU A 80 3.57 11.84 2.28
N LEU A 81 2.86 10.72 2.39
CA LEU A 81 3.01 9.55 1.54
C LEU A 81 1.82 9.49 0.57
N CYS A 82 2.09 9.50 -0.74
CA CYS A 82 1.09 9.36 -1.79
C CYS A 82 1.15 7.93 -2.35
N LEU A 83 0.03 7.24 -2.34
CA LEU A 83 -0.11 5.87 -2.82
C LEU A 83 -1.23 5.79 -3.86
N ASP A 84 -0.92 5.16 -4.98
CA ASP A 84 -1.86 4.92 -6.07
C ASP A 84 -2.09 3.41 -6.19
N GLU A 85 -3.32 2.98 -5.91
CA GLU A 85 -3.79 1.59 -5.92
C GLU A 85 -2.84 0.59 -5.24
N PRO A 86 -2.37 0.85 -4.00
CA PRO A 86 -1.39 -0.04 -3.36
C PRO A 86 -1.95 -1.42 -3.01
N ALA A 87 -3.28 -1.58 -2.92
CA ALA A 87 -3.94 -2.85 -2.65
C ALA A 87 -4.25 -3.67 -3.92
N ALA A 88 -4.03 -3.12 -5.13
CA ALA A 88 -4.33 -3.82 -6.37
C ALA A 88 -3.57 -5.16 -6.46
N GLY A 89 -4.29 -6.25 -6.73
CA GLY A 89 -3.73 -7.59 -6.87
C GLY A 89 -3.34 -8.30 -5.56
N LEU A 90 -3.62 -7.70 -4.41
CA LEU A 90 -3.41 -8.33 -3.11
C LEU A 90 -4.58 -9.25 -2.76
N ASN A 91 -4.29 -10.34 -2.07
CA ASN A 91 -5.34 -11.15 -1.45
C ASN A 91 -5.84 -10.47 -0.15
N PRO A 92 -7.01 -10.89 0.43
CA PRO A 92 -7.58 -10.23 1.60
C PRO A 92 -6.63 -10.12 2.80
N ARG A 93 -5.79 -11.12 3.05
CA ARG A 93 -4.82 -11.09 4.16
C ARG A 93 -3.69 -10.08 3.91
N GLU A 94 -3.23 -9.98 2.68
CA GLU A 94 -2.21 -9.00 2.27
C GLU A 94 -2.78 -7.58 2.33
N SER A 95 -4.03 -7.37 1.91
CA SER A 95 -4.73 -6.09 2.04
C SER A 95 -4.91 -5.68 3.50
N ASP A 96 -5.20 -6.62 4.40
CA ASP A 96 -5.29 -6.38 5.84
C ASP A 96 -3.93 -5.99 6.45
N ALA A 97 -2.87 -6.68 6.03
CA ALA A 97 -1.51 -6.35 6.46
C ALA A 97 -1.07 -4.98 5.96
N LEU A 98 -1.40 -4.63 4.71
CA LEU A 98 -1.16 -3.32 4.14
C LEU A 98 -1.92 -2.22 4.91
N ALA A 99 -3.21 -2.40 5.15
CA ALA A 99 -4.04 -1.46 5.90
C ALA A 99 -3.48 -1.21 7.31
N SER A 100 -3.02 -2.26 7.99
CA SER A 100 -2.41 -2.18 9.31
C SER A 100 -1.09 -1.39 9.27
N LEU A 101 -0.25 -1.62 8.25
CA LEU A 101 0.99 -0.88 8.04
C LEU A 101 0.71 0.62 7.83
N LEU A 102 -0.27 0.96 6.98
CA LEU A 102 -0.64 2.36 6.71
C LEU A 102 -1.16 3.07 7.96
N LYS A 103 -1.97 2.40 8.77
CA LYS A 103 -2.41 2.94 10.08
C LYS A 103 -1.24 3.20 11.03
N THR A 104 -0.24 2.32 11.05
CA THR A 104 0.97 2.53 11.86
C THR A 104 1.76 3.74 11.37
N ILE A 105 1.94 3.89 10.06
CA ILE A 105 2.62 5.04 9.44
C ILE A 105 1.88 6.35 9.76
N GLN A 106 0.55 6.35 9.71
CA GLN A 106 -0.27 7.50 10.09
C GLN A 106 -0.08 7.86 11.58
N ALA A 107 -0.10 6.86 12.46
CA ALA A 107 0.09 7.06 13.90
C ALA A 107 1.50 7.60 14.23
N ASP A 108 2.50 7.29 13.43
CA ASP A 108 3.85 7.83 13.51
C ASP A 108 3.94 9.30 13.00
N GLY A 109 2.83 9.89 12.54
CA GLY A 109 2.71 11.30 12.15
C GLY A 109 2.91 11.59 10.66
N CYS A 110 3.00 10.58 9.79
CA CYS A 110 3.03 10.77 8.34
C CYS A 110 1.60 10.86 7.81
N SER A 111 1.26 11.92 7.08
CA SER A 111 -0.01 12.01 6.35
C SER A 111 -0.01 11.07 5.16
N ILE A 112 -1.17 10.49 4.83
CA ILE A 112 -1.30 9.57 3.69
C ILE A 112 -2.37 10.10 2.74
N LEU A 113 -2.04 10.24 1.47
CA LEU A 113 -2.98 10.40 0.37
C LEU A 113 -3.07 9.07 -0.37
N LEU A 114 -4.25 8.45 -0.31
CA LEU A 114 -4.51 7.15 -0.91
C LEU A 114 -5.50 7.29 -2.06
N ILE A 115 -5.16 6.77 -3.23
CA ILE A 115 -6.07 6.57 -4.35
C ILE A 115 -6.36 5.07 -4.40
N GLU A 116 -7.61 4.68 -4.27
CA GLU A 116 -8.05 3.29 -4.25
C GLU A 116 -9.49 3.16 -4.78
N HIS A 117 -9.79 2.02 -5.37
CA HIS A 117 -11.12 1.62 -5.80
C HIS A 117 -11.73 0.51 -4.92
N ASP A 118 -10.92 -0.14 -4.06
CA ASP A 118 -11.42 -1.08 -3.04
C ASP A 118 -12.04 -0.31 -1.88
N MET A 119 -13.38 -0.22 -1.90
CA MET A 119 -14.14 0.47 -0.86
C MET A 119 -13.94 -0.14 0.53
N GLY A 120 -13.67 -1.45 0.62
CA GLY A 120 -13.38 -2.12 1.88
C GLY A 120 -12.11 -1.60 2.54
N VAL A 121 -11.06 -1.40 1.76
CA VAL A 121 -9.79 -0.80 2.21
C VAL A 121 -10.02 0.66 2.57
N VAL A 122 -10.60 1.46 1.64
CA VAL A 122 -10.82 2.90 1.82
C VAL A 122 -11.61 3.21 3.09
N MET A 123 -12.76 2.55 3.29
CA MET A 123 -13.64 2.78 4.45
C MET A 123 -13.00 2.42 5.78
N ARG A 124 -12.01 1.53 5.79
CA ARG A 124 -11.35 1.04 7.00
C ARG A 124 -10.21 1.92 7.47
N ILE A 125 -9.50 2.57 6.54
CA ILE A 125 -8.26 3.27 6.88
C ILE A 125 -8.34 4.78 6.75
N SER A 126 -9.31 5.33 6.01
CA SER A 126 -9.39 6.75 5.73
C SER A 126 -10.13 7.51 6.84
N ASP A 127 -9.67 8.73 7.15
CA ASP A 127 -10.37 9.67 8.02
C ASP A 127 -11.30 10.57 7.23
N GLN A 128 -10.90 10.89 5.97
CA GLN A 128 -11.67 11.68 5.02
C GLN A 128 -11.59 11.01 3.65
N ILE A 129 -12.71 10.98 2.94
CA ILE A 129 -12.83 10.38 1.62
C ILE A 129 -13.36 11.42 0.65
N VAL A 130 -12.73 11.50 -0.51
CA VAL A 130 -13.16 12.27 -1.66
C VAL A 130 -13.55 11.28 -2.76
N VAL A 131 -14.80 11.27 -3.18
CA VAL A 131 -15.28 10.36 -4.22
C VAL A 131 -15.39 11.10 -5.53
N LEU A 132 -14.74 10.57 -6.54
CA LEU A 132 -14.73 11.09 -7.91
C LEU A 132 -15.43 10.11 -8.84
N ASP A 133 -16.28 10.63 -9.71
CA ASP A 133 -16.87 9.91 -10.83
C ASP A 133 -16.59 10.66 -12.12
N HIS A 134 -15.97 10.01 -13.12
CA HIS A 134 -15.55 10.63 -14.38
C HIS A 134 -14.83 11.98 -14.18
N GLY A 135 -13.97 12.07 -13.17
CA GLY A 135 -13.22 13.29 -12.84
C GLY A 135 -14.02 14.38 -12.13
N LYS A 136 -15.27 14.14 -11.78
CA LYS A 136 -16.13 15.09 -11.03
C LYS A 136 -16.24 14.64 -9.58
N LEU A 137 -16.18 15.61 -8.67
CA LEU A 137 -16.45 15.37 -7.25
C LEU A 137 -17.95 15.06 -7.07
N ILE A 138 -18.28 13.88 -6.55
CA ILE A 138 -19.64 13.48 -6.22
C ILE A 138 -19.92 13.43 -4.72
N ALA A 139 -18.90 13.20 -3.90
CA ALA A 139 -19.03 13.21 -2.45
C ALA A 139 -17.70 13.53 -1.75
N HIS A 140 -17.80 14.10 -0.54
CA HIS A 140 -16.67 14.31 0.36
C HIS A 140 -17.16 14.20 1.81
N GLY A 141 -16.44 13.47 2.65
CA GLY A 141 -16.79 13.33 4.07
C GLY A 141 -16.03 12.18 4.74
N ASP A 142 -16.42 11.89 5.98
CA ASP A 142 -15.94 10.71 6.69
C ASP A 142 -16.52 9.40 6.10
N PRO A 143 -15.98 8.24 6.47
CA PRO A 143 -16.45 6.95 5.95
C PRO A 143 -17.94 6.68 6.19
N ALA A 144 -18.51 7.15 7.30
CA ALA A 144 -19.92 6.94 7.61
C ALA A 144 -20.82 7.75 6.69
N ALA A 145 -20.49 9.02 6.45
CA ALA A 145 -21.20 9.90 5.54
C ALA A 145 -21.11 9.39 4.09
N ILE A 146 -19.95 8.92 3.65
CA ILE A 146 -19.75 8.38 2.30
C ILE A 146 -20.57 7.10 2.09
N ARG A 147 -20.58 6.18 3.06
CA ARG A 147 -21.37 4.93 3.00
C ARG A 147 -22.86 5.17 2.88
N ALA A 148 -23.37 6.25 3.49
CA ALA A 148 -24.79 6.62 3.46
C ALA A 148 -25.17 7.50 2.27
N ASN A 149 -24.22 7.91 1.43
CA ASN A 149 -24.47 8.85 0.35
C ASN A 149 -25.13 8.15 -0.86
N PRO A 150 -26.37 8.54 -1.28
CA PRO A 150 -27.04 7.87 -2.39
C PRO A 150 -26.30 7.93 -3.73
N ALA A 151 -25.55 9.02 -3.99
CA ALA A 151 -24.80 9.16 -5.23
C ALA A 151 -23.59 8.18 -5.26
N VAL A 152 -22.97 7.95 -4.12
CA VAL A 152 -21.87 6.97 -3.99
C VAL A 152 -22.41 5.54 -4.11
N ILE A 153 -23.55 5.25 -3.47
CA ILE A 153 -24.24 3.95 -3.56
C ILE A 153 -24.57 3.66 -5.03
N ALA A 154 -25.14 4.61 -5.76
CA ALA A 154 -25.48 4.41 -7.17
C ALA A 154 -24.26 4.22 -8.07
N ALA A 155 -23.13 4.90 -7.78
CA ALA A 155 -21.93 4.86 -8.62
C ALA A 155 -21.01 3.66 -8.33
N TYR A 156 -20.97 3.19 -7.08
CA TYR A 156 -19.94 2.23 -6.65
C TYR A 156 -20.46 1.03 -5.82
N LEU A 157 -21.62 1.12 -5.21
CA LEU A 157 -22.16 0.09 -4.33
C LEU A 157 -23.44 -0.56 -4.89
N GLY A 158 -24.04 0.03 -5.93
CA GLY A 158 -25.23 -0.48 -6.58
C GLY A 158 -24.98 -1.50 -7.70
N GLU A 159 -23.74 -1.61 -8.18
CA GLU A 159 -23.40 -2.53 -9.28
C GLU A 159 -22.93 -3.92 -8.82
N SER A 160 -22.72 -4.13 -7.52
CA SER A 160 -22.15 -5.39 -6.99
C SER A 160 -23.18 -6.49 -6.67
N ASP A 161 -24.49 -6.23 -6.79
CA ASP A 161 -25.53 -7.20 -6.41
C ASP A 161 -26.28 -7.85 -7.58
N ASP A 162 -26.00 -7.51 -8.85
CA ASP A 162 -26.77 -8.04 -9.98
C ASP A 162 -26.09 -9.20 -10.76
N ASP A 163 -24.85 -9.56 -10.47
CA ASP A 163 -24.16 -10.63 -11.22
C ASP A 163 -24.28 -12.05 -10.62
N ASP A 164 -24.93 -12.22 -9.46
CA ASP A 164 -25.05 -13.55 -8.79
C ASP A 164 -26.47 -14.17 -8.76
N ILE A 165 -27.47 -13.59 -9.44
CA ILE A 165 -28.83 -14.11 -9.42
C ILE A 165 -29.35 -14.41 -10.83
N ASP A 166 -28.62 -15.10 -11.67
CA ASP A 166 -29.26 -15.79 -12.81
C ASP A 166 -28.46 -17.03 -13.27
N SER A 167 -28.53 -18.07 -12.44
CA SER A 167 -28.27 -19.44 -12.93
C SER A 167 -29.54 -20.24 -12.76
N PRO A 168 -30.28 -20.55 -13.84
CA PRO A 168 -31.44 -21.38 -13.75
C PRO A 168 -31.03 -22.81 -13.35
N ILE A 169 -31.55 -23.26 -12.22
CA ILE A 169 -31.45 -24.64 -11.77
C ILE A 169 -32.19 -25.51 -12.81
N ALA A 170 -31.40 -26.16 -13.66
CA ALA A 170 -31.94 -27.17 -14.57
C ALA A 170 -32.51 -28.33 -13.76
N SER A 171 -33.84 -28.39 -13.70
CA SER A 171 -34.61 -29.53 -13.19
C SER A 171 -34.38 -30.74 -14.10
N THR A 172 -33.59 -31.69 -13.63
CA THR A 172 -33.49 -33.00 -14.28
C THR A 172 -34.65 -33.85 -13.72
N SER A 173 -35.74 -33.93 -14.51
CA SER A 173 -36.79 -34.88 -14.29
C SER A 173 -36.27 -36.30 -14.57
N ALA A 174 -36.28 -37.14 -13.56
CA ALA A 174 -36.13 -38.56 -13.69
C ALA A 174 -37.37 -39.16 -14.39
N THR A 175 -37.14 -39.86 -15.50
CA THR A 175 -38.11 -40.78 -16.05
C THR A 175 -37.46 -42.15 -16.09
N GLY A 176 -37.90 -43.03 -15.23
CA GLY A 176 -37.54 -44.43 -15.30
C GLY A 176 -38.35 -45.14 -16.39
N VAL A 177 -37.74 -46.15 -17.02
CA VAL A 177 -38.49 -47.29 -17.59
C VAL A 177 -37.64 -48.54 -17.38
N ALA A 178 -38.35 -49.55 -16.85
CA ALA A 178 -37.87 -50.90 -16.72
C ALA A 178 -37.90 -51.67 -18.07
N ALA A 179 -36.99 -52.57 -18.24
CA ALA A 179 -37.18 -53.95 -18.80
C ALA A 179 -35.88 -54.72 -18.62
#